data_efd6b67937e88bb562e620e550fbe2d3
#
_entry.id   efd6b67937e88bb562e620e550fbe2d3
#
_cell.length_a   1.000
_cell.length_b   1.000
_cell.length_c   1.000
_cell.angle_alpha   90.00
_cell.angle_beta   90.00
_cell.angle_gamma   90.00
#
_symmetry.space_group_name_H-M   'P 1'
#
loop_
_entity.id
_entity.type
_entity.pdbx_description
1 polymer ?
#
loop_
_entity_poly.entity_id
_entity_poly.type
_entity_poly.pdbx_seq_one_letter_code
_entity_poly.pdbx_strand_id
1 'polypeptide(L)'
;SSGSSTRDAAAAPTAPEAPEDVVSDPVWESNVVLEGMHCTACALTIEDALRAVPGVEQVDVSGATHRARVVWRPNQVLPSQWMAAVQKAGYRALPAMDSHAREQRQRESRLALWRWLVAGFCMMQVMMYAWPAYVAQPGDLTGEMEQLLRWASWVLTLPVVFFACGPFFTSALRDIRQRRISMDLPVALGMGITFVVSTAGTFDPSGIFGREVFYDSLTMFVFFLLTGRWLELRLRDRTAGALEAVMNRLPDS
;
A
#
# COMPACT_ATOMS: atom_id res chain seq x y z
N SER A 1 -61.21 39.17 -73.96
CA SER A 1 -59.96 38.55 -74.13
C SER A 1 -58.98 39.04 -73.11
N SER A 2 -58.15 38.28 -72.60
CA SER A 2 -56.98 38.43 -71.74
C SER A 2 -57.19 38.80 -70.25
N GLY A 3 -57.33 37.73 -69.49
CA GLY A 3 -57.18 37.80 -68.01
C GLY A 3 -55.78 37.55 -67.58
N SER A 4 -55.29 38.46 -66.81
CA SER A 4 -53.97 38.32 -66.11
C SER A 4 -54.19 37.76 -64.73
N SER A 5 -53.74 36.59 -64.49
CA SER A 5 -53.77 35.98 -63.12
C SER A 5 -52.44 36.22 -62.43
N THR A 6 -52.46 37.07 -61.44
CA THR A 6 -51.36 37.23 -60.48
C THR A 6 -51.37 36.04 -59.51
N ARG A 7 -50.30 35.24 -59.52
CA ARG A 7 -50.07 34.21 -58.55
C ARG A 7 -49.34 34.81 -57.36
N ASP A 8 -49.99 34.75 -56.21
CA ASP A 8 -49.39 34.99 -54.94
C ASP A 8 -48.27 33.98 -54.68
N ALA A 9 -47.06 34.47 -54.52
CA ALA A 9 -45.92 33.68 -54.04
C ALA A 9 -46.03 33.51 -52.51
N ALA A 10 -46.47 32.34 -52.11
CA ALA A 10 -46.42 31.92 -50.72
C ALA A 10 -44.98 31.85 -50.21
N ALA A 11 -44.67 32.62 -49.19
CA ALA A 11 -43.41 32.56 -48.50
C ALA A 11 -43.22 31.17 -47.87
N ALA A 12 -42.13 30.54 -48.20
CA ALA A 12 -41.70 29.27 -47.55
C ALA A 12 -41.40 29.52 -46.06
N PRO A 13 -41.82 28.61 -45.19
CA PRO A 13 -41.46 28.73 -43.79
C PRO A 13 -39.94 28.53 -43.60
N THR A 14 -39.30 29.52 -43.01
CA THR A 14 -37.94 29.47 -42.49
C THR A 14 -37.83 28.28 -41.56
N ALA A 15 -36.96 27.33 -41.88
CA ALA A 15 -36.58 26.23 -41.00
C ALA A 15 -36.06 26.82 -39.66
N PRO A 16 -36.40 26.22 -38.52
CA PRO A 16 -35.84 26.65 -37.25
C PRO A 16 -34.33 26.47 -37.29
N GLU A 17 -33.61 27.56 -37.02
CA GLU A 17 -32.17 27.49 -36.78
C GLU A 17 -31.94 26.47 -35.65
N ALA A 18 -31.19 25.44 -35.96
CA ALA A 18 -30.70 24.48 -34.98
C ALA A 18 -29.94 25.30 -33.88
N PRO A 19 -30.12 24.96 -32.59
CA PRO A 19 -29.35 25.61 -31.55
C PRO A 19 -27.87 25.38 -31.87
N GLU A 20 -27.11 26.46 -32.00
CA GLU A 20 -25.66 26.39 -32.01
C GLU A 20 -25.27 25.67 -30.75
N ASP A 21 -24.80 24.42 -30.89
CA ASP A 21 -24.14 23.68 -29.82
C ASP A 21 -22.99 24.57 -29.33
N VAL A 22 -23.21 25.23 -28.22
CA VAL A 22 -22.14 25.84 -27.45
C VAL A 22 -21.22 24.71 -27.08
N VAL A 23 -20.17 24.51 -27.87
CA VAL A 23 -19.04 23.62 -27.55
C VAL A 23 -18.47 24.25 -26.28
N SER A 24 -18.99 23.82 -25.13
CA SER A 24 -18.42 24.15 -23.83
C SER A 24 -17.04 23.53 -23.84
N ASP A 25 -16.00 24.37 -23.77
CA ASP A 25 -14.63 23.93 -23.63
C ASP A 25 -14.53 22.83 -22.55
N PRO A 26 -13.84 21.73 -22.81
CA PRO A 26 -13.76 20.61 -21.86
C PRO A 26 -13.17 21.10 -20.55
N VAL A 27 -13.90 20.92 -19.48
CA VAL A 27 -13.47 21.24 -18.11
C VAL A 27 -12.95 19.95 -17.47
N TRP A 28 -11.77 20.02 -16.93
CA TRP A 28 -11.12 18.87 -16.29
C TRP A 28 -11.13 19.01 -14.77
N GLU A 29 -11.28 17.89 -14.11
CA GLU A 29 -11.24 17.79 -12.66
C GLU A 29 -10.00 17.03 -12.22
N SER A 30 -9.25 17.62 -11.28
CA SER A 30 -8.08 16.98 -10.68
C SER A 30 -8.24 16.92 -9.17
N ASN A 31 -8.05 15.74 -8.61
CA ASN A 31 -8.01 15.53 -7.18
C ASN A 31 -6.56 15.40 -6.72
N VAL A 32 -6.14 16.26 -5.79
CA VAL A 32 -4.77 16.28 -5.26
C VAL A 32 -4.78 16.20 -3.74
N VAL A 33 -3.70 15.67 -3.21
CA VAL A 33 -3.42 15.68 -1.76
C VAL A 33 -2.44 16.80 -1.47
N LEU A 34 -2.71 17.52 -0.41
CA LEU A 34 -1.94 18.68 0.03
C LEU A 34 -1.06 18.28 1.21
N GLU A 35 0.25 18.42 1.05
CA GLU A 35 1.22 18.26 2.14
C GLU A 35 1.60 19.60 2.77
N GLY A 36 1.85 19.59 4.08
CA GLY A 36 2.26 20.78 4.84
C GLY A 36 1.11 21.57 5.46
N MET A 37 -0.15 21.10 5.34
CA MET A 37 -1.28 21.70 6.03
C MET A 37 -1.32 21.27 7.50
N HIS A 38 -1.36 22.25 8.41
CA HIS A 38 -1.43 22.02 9.85
C HIS A 38 -2.66 22.64 10.51
N CYS A 39 -3.42 23.46 9.77
CA CYS A 39 -4.61 24.15 10.29
C CYS A 39 -5.66 24.40 9.21
N THR A 40 -6.90 24.61 9.62
CA THR A 40 -8.02 24.94 8.70
C THR A 40 -7.82 26.25 7.95
N ALA A 41 -7.12 27.22 8.54
CA ALA A 41 -6.78 28.48 7.87
C ALA A 41 -5.82 28.27 6.67
N CYS A 42 -5.01 27.23 6.69
CA CYS A 42 -4.14 26.87 5.57
C CYS A 42 -4.96 26.47 4.33
N ALA A 43 -6.13 25.86 4.51
CA ALA A 43 -7.00 25.48 3.41
C ALA A 43 -7.49 26.71 2.63
N LEU A 44 -7.87 27.76 3.32
CA LEU A 44 -8.30 29.02 2.70
C LEU A 44 -7.16 29.69 1.91
N THR A 45 -5.94 29.68 2.45
CA THR A 45 -4.76 30.24 1.77
C THR A 45 -4.45 29.50 0.46
N ILE A 46 -4.58 28.19 0.47
CA ILE A 46 -4.39 27.37 -0.73
C ILE A 46 -5.52 27.59 -1.73
N GLU A 47 -6.75 27.69 -1.26
CA GLU A 47 -7.93 27.95 -2.08
C GLU A 47 -7.82 29.29 -2.80
N ASP A 48 -7.41 30.35 -2.09
CA ASP A 48 -7.17 31.66 -2.65
C ASP A 48 -6.03 31.66 -3.68
N ALA A 49 -4.93 30.95 -3.38
CA ALA A 49 -3.80 30.83 -4.30
C ALA A 49 -4.18 30.08 -5.59
N LEU A 50 -5.01 29.06 -5.51
CA LEU A 50 -5.50 28.30 -6.67
C LEU A 50 -6.52 29.10 -7.48
N ARG A 51 -7.45 29.82 -6.84
CA ARG A 51 -8.42 30.69 -7.52
C ARG A 51 -7.78 31.87 -8.24
N ALA A 52 -6.62 32.30 -7.79
CA ALA A 52 -5.86 33.37 -8.45
C ALA A 52 -5.21 32.91 -9.78
N VAL A 53 -5.18 31.62 -10.08
CA VAL A 53 -4.61 31.10 -11.33
C VAL A 53 -5.63 31.19 -12.46
N PRO A 54 -5.34 31.92 -13.56
CA PRO A 54 -6.22 32.01 -14.70
C PRO A 54 -6.48 30.62 -15.31
N GLY A 55 -7.74 30.30 -15.58
CA GLY A 55 -8.14 28.99 -16.10
C GLY A 55 -8.57 27.97 -15.05
N VAL A 56 -8.46 28.28 -13.78
CA VAL A 56 -9.05 27.52 -12.68
C VAL A 56 -10.46 28.07 -12.42
N GLU A 57 -11.47 27.20 -12.53
CA GLU A 57 -12.87 27.62 -12.36
C GLU A 57 -13.41 27.41 -10.96
N GLN A 58 -13.11 26.23 -10.39
CA GLN A 58 -13.60 25.87 -9.06
C GLN A 58 -12.51 25.17 -8.27
N VAL A 59 -12.41 25.55 -7.01
CA VAL A 59 -11.50 24.95 -6.04
C VAL A 59 -12.27 24.63 -4.77
N ASP A 60 -12.09 23.45 -4.27
CA ASP A 60 -12.63 22.99 -2.99
C ASP A 60 -11.50 22.31 -2.21
N VAL A 61 -11.11 22.91 -1.09
CA VAL A 61 -10.01 22.43 -0.24
C VAL A 61 -10.55 21.95 1.09
N SER A 62 -10.40 20.68 1.37
CA SER A 62 -10.78 20.09 2.64
C SER A 62 -9.60 20.08 3.62
N GLY A 63 -9.67 20.90 4.66
CA GLY A 63 -8.70 20.93 5.75
C GLY A 63 -8.66 19.64 6.59
N ALA A 64 -9.80 18.91 6.65
CA ALA A 64 -9.90 17.68 7.41
C ALA A 64 -9.25 16.48 6.71
N THR A 65 -9.37 16.40 5.38
CA THR A 65 -8.85 15.27 4.59
C THR A 65 -7.52 15.59 3.90
N HIS A 66 -7.05 16.84 3.98
CA HIS A 66 -5.85 17.33 3.28
C HIS A 66 -5.92 17.11 1.76
N ARG A 67 -7.11 17.27 1.19
CA ARG A 67 -7.35 17.08 -0.24
C ARG A 67 -7.90 18.34 -0.87
N ALA A 68 -7.52 18.60 -2.11
CA ALA A 68 -8.12 19.62 -2.94
C ALA A 68 -8.70 19.01 -4.21
N ARG A 69 -9.87 19.51 -4.57
CA ARG A 69 -10.51 19.28 -5.85
C ARG A 69 -10.35 20.57 -6.67
N VAL A 70 -9.70 20.46 -7.81
CA VAL A 70 -9.44 21.60 -8.71
C VAL A 70 -10.11 21.34 -10.03
N VAL A 71 -11.01 22.22 -10.42
CA VAL A 71 -11.69 22.20 -11.72
C VAL A 71 -11.06 23.29 -12.59
N TRP A 72 -10.51 22.89 -13.74
CA TRP A 72 -9.69 23.75 -14.59
C TRP A 72 -9.88 23.47 -16.08
N ARG A 73 -9.55 24.47 -16.93
CA ARG A 73 -9.64 24.38 -18.38
C ARG A 73 -8.29 24.05 -18.99
N PRO A 74 -8.14 22.92 -19.70
CA PRO A 74 -6.86 22.50 -20.27
C PRO A 74 -6.34 23.45 -21.36
N ASN A 75 -7.24 24.23 -21.99
CA ASN A 75 -6.85 25.21 -22.98
C ASN A 75 -6.28 26.51 -22.40
N GLN A 76 -6.42 26.74 -21.09
CA GLN A 76 -6.01 27.99 -20.42
C GLN A 76 -4.91 27.79 -19.39
N VAL A 77 -4.86 26.64 -18.74
CA VAL A 77 -3.90 26.36 -17.67
C VAL A 77 -3.39 24.91 -17.74
N LEU A 78 -2.12 24.71 -17.46
CA LEU A 78 -1.52 23.38 -17.30
C LEU A 78 -1.48 22.97 -15.82
N PRO A 79 -1.55 21.66 -15.53
CA PRO A 79 -1.44 21.16 -14.15
C PRO A 79 -0.22 21.68 -13.39
N SER A 80 0.92 21.79 -14.07
CA SER A 80 2.16 22.34 -13.52
C SER A 80 2.03 23.79 -12.99
N GLN A 81 1.20 24.60 -13.63
CA GLN A 81 1.03 26.01 -13.29
C GLN A 81 0.24 26.20 -11.98
N TRP A 82 -0.90 25.52 -11.83
CA TRP A 82 -1.66 25.60 -10.58
C TRP A 82 -0.99 24.82 -9.44
N MET A 83 -0.24 23.74 -9.74
CA MET A 83 0.61 23.07 -8.75
C MET A 83 1.75 23.97 -8.27
N ALA A 84 2.38 24.74 -9.17
CA ALA A 84 3.38 25.74 -8.81
C ALA A 84 2.80 26.86 -7.93
N ALA A 85 1.55 27.27 -8.13
CA ALA A 85 0.88 28.24 -7.27
C ALA A 85 0.72 27.72 -5.83
N VAL A 86 0.37 26.44 -5.65
CA VAL A 86 0.32 25.79 -4.34
C VAL A 86 1.72 25.73 -3.70
N GLN A 87 2.73 25.43 -4.49
CA GLN A 87 4.11 25.39 -4.00
C GLN A 87 4.62 26.78 -3.60
N LYS A 88 4.27 27.82 -4.33
CA LYS A 88 4.59 29.22 -4.01
C LYS A 88 3.91 29.68 -2.72
N ALA A 89 2.73 29.14 -2.41
CA ALA A 89 2.03 29.36 -1.15
C ALA A 89 2.65 28.60 0.04
N GLY A 90 3.71 27.81 -0.20
CA GLY A 90 4.44 27.05 0.84
C GLY A 90 3.93 25.63 1.08
N TYR A 91 3.07 25.11 0.21
CA TYR A 91 2.47 23.78 0.31
C TYR A 91 2.84 22.91 -0.89
N ARG A 92 2.63 21.59 -0.80
CA ARG A 92 2.84 20.68 -1.92
C ARG A 92 1.52 20.04 -2.34
N ALA A 93 1.21 20.12 -3.63
CA ALA A 93 0.12 19.36 -4.23
C ALA A 93 0.67 18.09 -4.87
N LEU A 94 0.12 16.94 -4.51
CA LEU A 94 0.46 15.63 -5.06
C LEU A 94 -0.77 15.03 -5.73
N PRO A 95 -0.66 14.41 -6.91
CA PRO A 95 -1.77 13.69 -7.51
C PRO A 95 -2.36 12.67 -6.53
N ALA A 96 -3.69 12.60 -6.43
CA ALA A 96 -4.37 11.75 -5.45
C ALA A 96 -4.05 10.25 -5.62
N MET A 97 -3.76 9.83 -6.85
CA MET A 97 -3.33 8.45 -7.14
C MET A 97 -1.97 8.11 -6.50
N ASP A 98 -1.02 9.03 -6.53
CA ASP A 98 0.31 8.84 -5.92
C ASP A 98 0.25 8.83 -4.39
N SER A 99 -0.65 9.59 -3.79
CA SER A 99 -0.83 9.62 -2.34
C SER A 99 -1.37 8.29 -1.80
N HIS A 100 -2.35 7.69 -2.46
CA HIS A 100 -2.86 6.37 -2.08
C HIS A 100 -1.78 5.29 -2.22
N ALA A 101 -0.99 5.35 -3.29
CA ALA A 101 0.12 4.43 -3.47
C ALA A 101 1.20 4.61 -2.40
N ARG A 102 1.50 5.85 -2.00
CA ARG A 102 2.45 6.15 -0.91
C ARG A 102 1.94 5.69 0.46
N GLU A 103 0.67 5.96 0.77
CA GLU A 103 0.05 5.49 2.02
C GLU A 103 0.05 3.96 2.11
N GLN A 104 -0.28 3.27 1.01
CA GLN A 104 -0.20 1.81 0.96
C GLN A 104 1.22 1.30 1.18
N ARG A 105 2.21 1.88 0.50
CA ARG A 105 3.63 1.52 0.70
C ARG A 105 4.09 1.76 2.13
N GLN A 106 3.69 2.86 2.76
CA GLN A 106 4.01 3.14 4.16
C GLN A 106 3.36 2.15 5.13
N ARG A 107 2.10 1.77 4.89
CA ARG A 107 1.42 0.74 5.68
C ARG A 107 2.09 -0.62 5.53
N GLU A 108 2.42 -1.02 4.31
CA GLU A 108 3.15 -2.27 4.03
C GLU A 108 4.53 -2.29 4.69
N SER A 109 5.27 -1.21 4.60
CA SER A 109 6.57 -1.03 5.22
C SER A 109 6.50 -1.10 6.76
N ARG A 110 5.51 -0.45 7.37
CA ARG A 110 5.27 -0.53 8.83
C ARG A 110 4.87 -1.93 9.26
N LEU A 111 3.98 -2.60 8.53
CA LEU A 111 3.57 -3.97 8.83
C LEU A 111 4.75 -4.94 8.68
N ALA A 112 5.58 -4.77 7.67
CA ALA A 112 6.78 -5.58 7.48
C ALA A 112 7.77 -5.39 8.65
N LEU A 113 7.94 -4.15 9.11
CA LEU A 113 8.78 -3.85 10.28
C LEU A 113 8.22 -4.49 11.56
N TRP A 114 6.91 -4.37 11.82
CA TRP A 114 6.28 -4.99 12.98
C TRP A 114 6.40 -6.52 12.96
N ARG A 115 6.18 -7.15 11.81
CA ARG A 115 6.36 -8.59 11.65
C ARG A 115 7.80 -9.01 11.91
N TRP A 116 8.76 -8.25 11.42
CA TRP A 116 10.18 -8.48 11.64
C TRP A 116 10.56 -8.35 13.13
N LEU A 117 10.08 -7.32 13.81
CA LEU A 117 10.32 -7.11 15.24
C LEU A 117 9.71 -8.23 16.10
N VAL A 118 8.47 -8.63 15.83
CA VAL A 118 7.79 -9.72 16.54
C VAL A 118 8.52 -11.03 16.31
N ALA A 119 8.88 -11.35 15.07
CA ALA A 119 9.63 -12.55 14.74
C ALA A 119 11.01 -12.57 15.43
N GLY A 120 11.73 -11.46 15.43
CA GLY A 120 13.04 -11.33 16.08
C GLY A 120 12.96 -11.46 17.59
N PHE A 121 11.97 -10.84 18.22
CA PHE A 121 11.75 -10.97 19.66
C PHE A 121 11.40 -12.42 20.05
N CYS A 122 10.44 -13.02 19.36
CA CYS A 122 10.05 -14.41 19.61
C CYS A 122 11.20 -15.39 19.33
N MET A 123 11.96 -15.18 18.26
CA MET A 123 13.14 -15.98 17.97
C MET A 123 14.16 -15.92 19.12
N MET A 124 14.45 -14.73 19.64
CA MET A 124 15.41 -14.58 20.74
C MET A 124 14.93 -15.30 22.00
N GLN A 125 13.63 -15.22 22.32
CA GLN A 125 13.06 -15.93 23.46
C GLN A 125 13.06 -17.44 23.28
N VAL A 126 12.69 -17.94 22.09
CA VAL A 126 12.72 -19.38 21.77
C VAL A 126 14.15 -19.93 21.84
N MET A 127 15.13 -19.18 21.32
CA MET A 127 16.54 -19.56 21.43
C MET A 127 17.00 -19.64 22.89
N MET A 128 16.59 -18.70 23.72
CA MET A 128 16.90 -18.72 25.16
C MET A 128 16.32 -19.96 25.85
N TYR A 129 15.11 -20.37 25.46
CA TYR A 129 14.50 -21.61 26.01
C TYR A 129 15.07 -22.88 25.42
N ALA A 130 15.56 -22.87 24.19
CA ALA A 130 16.21 -24.00 23.56
C ALA A 130 17.65 -24.22 24.07
N TRP A 131 18.34 -23.17 24.51
CA TRP A 131 19.73 -23.22 24.98
C TRP A 131 19.97 -24.27 26.06
N PRO A 132 19.17 -24.41 27.13
CA PRO A 132 19.35 -25.43 28.13
C PRO A 132 19.28 -26.87 27.56
N ALA A 133 18.43 -27.09 26.56
CA ALA A 133 18.29 -28.39 25.90
C ALA A 133 19.57 -28.79 25.11
N TYR A 134 20.31 -27.80 24.58
CA TYR A 134 21.57 -28.05 23.86
C TYR A 134 22.81 -28.22 24.76
N VAL A 135 22.80 -27.56 25.92
CA VAL A 135 23.98 -27.49 26.79
C VAL A 135 23.86 -28.43 28.01
N ALA A 136 22.63 -28.77 28.43
CA ALA A 136 22.39 -29.65 29.56
C ALA A 136 22.93 -31.07 29.35
N GLN A 137 23.61 -31.60 30.38
CA GLN A 137 24.02 -33.00 30.38
C GLN A 137 22.81 -33.91 30.69
N PRO A 138 22.85 -35.19 30.27
CA PRO A 138 21.79 -36.14 30.58
C PRO A 138 21.57 -36.23 32.10
N GLY A 139 20.41 -35.74 32.59
CA GLY A 139 20.03 -35.73 33.99
C GLY A 139 19.92 -34.36 34.65
N ASP A 140 20.38 -33.29 34.00
CA ASP A 140 20.30 -31.92 34.54
C ASP A 140 18.91 -31.30 34.44
N LEU A 141 18.11 -31.71 33.45
CA LEU A 141 16.75 -31.26 33.24
C LEU A 141 15.76 -32.35 33.70
N THR A 142 14.83 -31.95 34.57
CA THR A 142 13.68 -32.80 34.88
C THR A 142 12.73 -32.81 33.71
N GLY A 143 12.04 -33.95 33.46
CA GLY A 143 11.10 -34.05 32.34
C GLY A 143 9.99 -33.01 32.37
N GLU A 144 9.59 -32.54 33.56
CA GLU A 144 8.64 -31.47 33.73
C GLU A 144 9.18 -30.11 33.24
N MET A 145 10.45 -29.83 33.51
CA MET A 145 11.10 -28.59 33.04
C MET A 145 11.24 -28.59 31.52
N GLU A 146 11.63 -29.69 30.93
CA GLU A 146 11.72 -29.83 29.48
C GLU A 146 10.35 -29.62 28.82
N GLN A 147 9.30 -30.21 29.39
CA GLN A 147 7.93 -30.03 28.91
C GLN A 147 7.45 -28.58 29.02
N LEU A 148 7.78 -27.89 30.12
CA LEU A 148 7.45 -26.47 30.32
C LEU A 148 8.13 -25.61 29.27
N LEU A 149 9.41 -25.83 28.99
CA LEU A 149 10.15 -25.08 27.97
C LEU A 149 9.58 -25.33 26.56
N ARG A 150 9.16 -26.54 26.24
CA ARG A 150 8.48 -26.85 24.98
C ARG A 150 7.16 -26.09 24.84
N TRP A 151 6.34 -26.07 25.87
CA TRP A 151 5.09 -25.31 25.88
C TRP A 151 5.31 -23.80 25.74
N ALA A 152 6.30 -23.26 26.44
CA ALA A 152 6.68 -21.85 26.31
C ALA A 152 7.14 -21.52 24.87
N SER A 153 7.97 -22.36 24.27
CA SER A 153 8.41 -22.22 22.89
C SER A 153 7.24 -22.30 21.91
N TRP A 154 6.30 -23.22 22.12
CA TRP A 154 5.10 -23.34 21.31
C TRP A 154 4.24 -22.07 21.36
N VAL A 155 3.95 -21.55 22.57
CA VAL A 155 3.18 -20.31 22.73
C VAL A 155 3.84 -19.12 22.03
N LEU A 156 5.17 -19.00 22.14
CA LEU A 156 5.92 -17.93 21.48
C LEU A 156 5.99 -18.10 19.95
N THR A 157 5.87 -19.32 19.45
CA THR A 157 5.86 -19.58 18.01
C THR A 157 4.50 -19.24 17.37
N LEU A 158 3.39 -19.25 18.13
CA LEU A 158 2.07 -18.91 17.61
C LEU A 158 2.00 -17.51 16.96
N PRO A 159 2.44 -16.41 17.60
CA PRO A 159 2.44 -15.11 16.94
C PRO A 159 3.37 -15.05 15.72
N VAL A 160 4.45 -15.81 15.71
CA VAL A 160 5.33 -15.90 14.54
C VAL A 160 4.60 -16.57 13.36
N VAL A 161 3.93 -17.69 13.60
CA VAL A 161 3.22 -18.43 12.53
C VAL A 161 2.00 -17.64 12.03
N PHE A 162 1.18 -17.12 12.91
CA PHE A 162 -0.09 -16.47 12.51
C PHE A 162 0.10 -15.03 12.04
N PHE A 163 0.99 -14.27 12.66
CA PHE A 163 1.18 -12.86 12.31
C PHE A 163 2.36 -12.65 11.34
N ALA A 164 3.53 -13.19 11.68
CA ALA A 164 4.74 -12.94 10.89
C ALA A 164 4.73 -13.71 9.57
N CYS A 165 4.28 -14.97 9.56
CA CYS A 165 4.20 -15.79 8.36
C CYS A 165 2.96 -15.52 7.49
N GLY A 166 2.02 -14.68 7.92
CA GLY A 166 0.79 -14.36 7.19
C GLY A 166 1.00 -14.08 5.70
N PRO A 167 1.95 -13.21 5.29
CA PRO A 167 2.21 -12.91 3.89
C PRO A 167 2.62 -14.12 3.06
N PHE A 168 3.40 -15.05 3.63
CA PHE A 168 3.85 -16.26 2.94
C PHE A 168 2.69 -17.22 2.70
N PHE A 169 1.83 -17.41 3.68
CA PHE A 169 0.63 -18.25 3.56
C PHE A 169 -0.39 -17.66 2.58
N THR A 170 -0.63 -16.35 2.62
CA THR A 170 -1.55 -15.70 1.68
C THR A 170 -1.02 -15.72 0.25
N SER A 171 0.29 -15.52 0.04
CA SER A 171 0.93 -15.66 -1.27
C SER A 171 0.84 -17.08 -1.78
N ALA A 172 1.19 -18.08 -0.96
CA ALA A 172 1.12 -19.49 -1.32
C ALA A 172 -0.30 -19.94 -1.68
N LEU A 173 -1.31 -19.50 -0.90
CA LEU A 173 -2.71 -19.82 -1.18
C LEU A 173 -3.19 -19.19 -2.49
N ARG A 174 -2.76 -17.94 -2.78
CA ARG A 174 -3.04 -17.27 -4.04
C ARG A 174 -2.42 -18.01 -5.22
N ASP A 175 -1.18 -18.45 -5.08
CA ASP A 175 -0.44 -19.18 -6.12
C ASP A 175 -1.08 -20.54 -6.42
N ILE A 176 -1.49 -21.27 -5.38
CA ILE A 176 -2.26 -22.53 -5.54
C ILE A 176 -3.55 -22.26 -6.31
N ARG A 177 -4.28 -21.20 -5.94
CA ARG A 177 -5.56 -20.84 -6.58
C ARG A 177 -5.39 -20.43 -8.04
N GLN A 178 -4.27 -19.78 -8.37
CA GLN A 178 -3.93 -19.36 -9.73
C GLN A 178 -3.15 -20.42 -10.51
N ARG A 179 -2.91 -21.60 -9.93
CA ARG A 179 -2.08 -22.68 -10.49
C ARG A 179 -0.69 -22.20 -10.92
N ARG A 180 -0.14 -21.23 -10.20
CA ARG A 180 1.24 -20.76 -10.38
C ARG A 180 2.10 -21.32 -9.25
N ILE A 181 3.32 -21.69 -9.60
CA ILE A 181 4.30 -22.16 -8.61
C ILE A 181 5.26 -21.00 -8.38
N SER A 182 5.24 -20.42 -7.17
CA SER A 182 6.22 -19.41 -6.73
C SER A 182 7.14 -20.00 -5.67
N MET A 183 8.19 -19.25 -5.33
CA MET A 183 9.09 -19.64 -4.24
C MET A 183 8.42 -19.63 -2.86
N ASP A 184 7.33 -18.88 -2.69
CA ASP A 184 6.59 -18.78 -1.43
C ASP A 184 5.84 -20.08 -1.08
N LEU A 185 5.45 -20.87 -2.08
CA LEU A 185 4.70 -22.10 -1.90
C LEU A 185 5.50 -23.18 -1.13
N PRO A 186 6.70 -23.61 -1.56
CA PRO A 186 7.48 -24.60 -0.84
C PRO A 186 7.92 -24.10 0.54
N VAL A 187 8.17 -22.79 0.67
CA VAL A 187 8.53 -22.15 1.95
C VAL A 187 7.35 -22.21 2.93
N ALA A 188 6.15 -21.83 2.52
CA ALA A 188 4.95 -21.90 3.35
C ALA A 188 4.61 -23.34 3.73
N LEU A 189 4.77 -24.28 2.81
CA LEU A 189 4.57 -25.72 3.06
C LEU A 189 5.55 -26.24 4.10
N GLY A 190 6.84 -25.94 3.94
CA GLY A 190 7.90 -26.33 4.88
C GLY A 190 7.66 -25.77 6.29
N MET A 191 7.31 -24.50 6.40
CA MET A 191 6.95 -23.88 7.67
C MET A 191 5.73 -24.52 8.30
N GLY A 192 4.69 -24.80 7.51
CA GLY A 192 3.46 -25.43 7.98
C GLY A 192 3.71 -26.85 8.50
N ILE A 193 4.45 -27.66 7.75
CA ILE A 193 4.80 -29.02 8.16
C ILE A 193 5.66 -29.01 9.44
N THR A 194 6.68 -28.18 9.51
CA THR A 194 7.55 -28.06 10.68
C THR A 194 6.77 -27.65 11.92
N PHE A 195 5.84 -26.71 11.78
CA PHE A 195 4.98 -26.28 12.88
C PHE A 195 4.05 -27.40 13.34
N VAL A 196 3.40 -28.10 12.42
CA VAL A 196 2.49 -29.22 12.74
C VAL A 196 3.23 -30.35 13.43
N VAL A 197 4.37 -30.77 12.90
CA VAL A 197 5.22 -31.83 13.48
C VAL A 197 5.71 -31.45 14.88
N SER A 198 6.18 -30.22 15.06
CA SER A 198 6.66 -29.73 16.37
C SER A 198 5.51 -29.61 17.37
N THR A 199 4.31 -29.20 16.92
CA THR A 199 3.12 -29.16 17.76
C THR A 199 2.70 -30.56 18.19
N ALA A 200 2.67 -31.52 17.26
CA ALA A 200 2.37 -32.94 17.60
C ALA A 200 3.37 -33.49 18.62
N GLY A 201 4.67 -33.18 18.48
CA GLY A 201 5.68 -33.56 19.44
C GLY A 201 5.54 -32.91 20.81
N THR A 202 4.97 -31.72 20.89
CA THR A 202 4.70 -31.02 22.16
C THR A 202 3.52 -31.64 22.90
N PHE A 203 2.44 -32.00 22.19
CA PHE A 203 1.24 -32.60 22.78
C PHE A 203 1.40 -34.09 23.09
N ASP A 204 2.17 -34.81 22.29
CA ASP A 204 2.46 -36.25 22.50
C ASP A 204 3.97 -36.50 22.49
N PRO A 205 4.67 -36.32 23.64
CA PRO A 205 6.10 -36.55 23.77
C PRO A 205 6.51 -38.02 23.55
N SER A 206 5.59 -38.97 23.72
CA SER A 206 5.81 -40.37 23.53
C SER A 206 5.53 -40.86 22.09
N GLY A 207 4.94 -40.01 21.26
CA GLY A 207 4.63 -40.29 19.86
C GLY A 207 5.84 -40.33 18.93
N ILE A 208 5.60 -40.63 17.66
CA ILE A 208 6.62 -40.74 16.62
C ILE A 208 7.41 -39.42 16.45
N PHE A 209 6.76 -38.29 16.69
CA PHE A 209 7.32 -36.93 16.54
C PHE A 209 7.77 -36.31 17.87
N GLY A 210 7.67 -37.02 18.99
CA GLY A 210 7.88 -36.48 20.33
C GLY A 210 9.30 -36.19 20.73
N ARG A 211 10.29 -36.74 20.01
CA ARG A 211 11.72 -36.61 20.37
C ARG A 211 12.35 -35.30 19.94
N GLU A 212 11.87 -34.69 18.84
CA GLU A 212 12.49 -33.52 18.24
C GLU A 212 11.45 -32.42 18.01
N VAL A 213 11.73 -31.23 18.48
CA VAL A 213 10.91 -30.02 18.34
C VAL A 213 11.77 -28.98 17.67
N PHE A 214 11.29 -28.40 16.59
CA PHE A 214 12.05 -27.51 15.72
C PHE A 214 11.57 -26.07 15.78
N TYR A 215 11.10 -25.60 16.95
CA TYR A 215 10.59 -24.22 17.10
C TYR A 215 11.68 -23.18 16.92
N ASP A 216 12.89 -23.44 17.39
CA ASP A 216 14.06 -22.58 17.24
C ASP A 216 14.45 -22.42 15.77
N SER A 217 14.55 -23.54 15.05
CA SER A 217 14.85 -23.54 13.62
C SER A 217 13.76 -22.85 12.81
N LEU A 218 12.48 -23.07 13.15
CA LEU A 218 11.34 -22.44 12.49
C LEU A 218 11.36 -20.93 12.69
N THR A 219 11.52 -20.46 13.92
CA THR A 219 11.53 -19.03 14.24
C THR A 219 12.74 -18.32 13.62
N MET A 220 13.91 -18.94 13.63
CA MET A 220 15.11 -18.43 12.97
C MET A 220 14.92 -18.32 11.46
N PHE A 221 14.40 -19.35 10.83
CA PHE A 221 14.13 -19.37 9.39
C PHE A 221 13.14 -18.25 8.99
N VAL A 222 12.03 -18.11 9.73
CA VAL A 222 11.05 -17.04 9.51
C VAL A 222 11.68 -15.66 9.69
N PHE A 223 12.50 -15.48 10.70
CA PHE A 223 13.20 -14.22 10.94
C PHE A 223 14.12 -13.84 9.77
N PHE A 224 14.90 -14.78 9.26
CA PHE A 224 15.76 -14.53 8.09
C PHE A 224 14.96 -14.22 6.82
N LEU A 225 13.86 -14.91 6.57
CA LEU A 225 12.98 -14.62 5.43
C LEU A 225 12.37 -13.22 5.53
N LEU A 226 11.89 -12.83 6.72
CA LEU A 226 11.34 -11.51 6.95
C LEU A 226 12.40 -10.41 6.85
N THR A 227 13.63 -10.67 7.27
CA THR A 227 14.77 -9.77 7.10
C THR A 227 15.04 -9.51 5.62
N GLY A 228 15.09 -10.56 4.81
CA GLY A 228 15.25 -10.44 3.36
C GLY A 228 14.13 -9.62 2.72
N ARG A 229 12.88 -9.90 3.09
CA ARG A 229 11.72 -9.19 2.56
C ARG A 229 11.67 -7.72 3.00
N TRP A 230 12.04 -7.43 4.25
CA TRP A 230 12.14 -6.05 4.73
C TRP A 230 13.24 -5.25 4.03
N LEU A 231 14.42 -5.86 3.80
CA LEU A 231 15.50 -5.25 3.04
C LEU A 231 15.09 -4.99 1.59
N GLU A 232 14.42 -5.95 0.94
CA GLU A 232 13.91 -5.77 -0.43
C GLU A 232 12.95 -4.58 -0.52
N LEU A 233 11.98 -4.47 0.38
CA LEU A 233 11.05 -3.33 0.42
C LEU A 233 11.79 -2.01 0.62
N ARG A 234 12.76 -1.97 1.53
CA ARG A 234 13.54 -0.76 1.81
C ARG A 234 14.42 -0.32 0.64
N LEU A 235 15.00 -1.28 -0.09
CA LEU A 235 15.77 -0.99 -1.30
C LEU A 235 14.88 -0.49 -2.42
N ARG A 236 13.72 -1.11 -2.62
CA ARG A 236 12.72 -0.69 -3.61
C ARG A 236 12.24 0.75 -3.36
N ASP A 237 11.96 1.11 -2.11
CA ASP A 237 11.53 2.46 -1.76
C ASP A 237 12.63 3.50 -2.03
N ARG A 238 13.90 3.18 -1.77
CA ARG A 238 15.03 4.05 -2.10
C ARG A 238 15.22 4.24 -3.60
N THR A 239 15.09 3.18 -4.38
CA THR A 239 15.23 3.23 -5.83
C THR A 239 14.10 4.03 -6.47
N ALA A 240 12.85 3.85 -6.01
CA ALA A 240 11.71 4.62 -6.48
C ALA A 240 11.88 6.12 -6.18
N GLY A 241 12.31 6.48 -4.98
CA GLY A 241 12.57 7.87 -4.60
C GLY A 241 13.70 8.52 -5.39
N ALA A 242 14.75 7.77 -5.70
CA ALA A 242 15.86 8.25 -6.55
C ALA A 242 15.40 8.49 -8.00
N LEU A 243 14.58 7.59 -8.54
CA LEU A 243 14.02 7.73 -9.89
C LEU A 243 13.09 8.94 -10.01
N GLU A 244 12.19 9.14 -9.04
CA GLU A 244 11.33 10.32 -8.96
C GLU A 244 12.16 11.62 -8.89
N ALA A 245 13.25 11.64 -8.11
CA ALA A 245 14.13 12.80 -8.01
C ALA A 245 14.87 13.12 -9.32
N VAL A 246 15.21 12.10 -10.11
CA VAL A 246 15.83 12.28 -11.43
C VAL A 246 14.79 12.75 -12.45
N MET A 247 13.60 12.18 -12.47
CA MET A 247 12.53 12.59 -13.38
C MET A 247 12.07 14.03 -13.13
N ASN A 248 12.04 14.47 -11.87
CA ASN A 248 11.72 15.86 -11.52
C ASN A 248 12.83 16.86 -11.87
N ARG A 249 14.04 16.41 -12.26
CA ARG A 249 15.14 17.26 -12.69
C ARG A 249 15.30 17.38 -14.21
N LEU A 250 14.56 16.55 -14.96
CA LEU A 250 14.54 16.69 -16.42
C LEU A 250 13.68 17.92 -16.76
N PRO A 251 14.23 18.94 -17.42
CA PRO A 251 13.43 20.04 -17.92
C PRO A 251 12.47 19.49 -18.97
N ASP A 252 11.20 19.87 -18.85
CA ASP A 252 10.20 19.63 -19.88
C ASP A 252 10.67 20.31 -21.18
N SER A 253 11.17 19.53 -22.12
CA SER A 253 11.56 19.97 -23.45
C SER A 253 10.36 19.88 -24.41
#